data_e0f5b8f51070be2c6add3a844157b71f
#
_entry.id   e0f5b8f51070be2c6add3a844157b71f
#
_cell.length_a   1.000
_cell.length_b   1.000
_cell.length_c   1.000
_cell.angle_alpha   90.00
_cell.angle_beta   90.00
_cell.angle_gamma   90.00
#
_symmetry.space_group_name_H-M   'P 1'
#
loop_
_entity.id
_entity.type
_entity.pdbx_description
1 polymer ?
#
loop_
_entity_poly.entity_id
_entity_poly.type
_entity_poly.pdbx_seq_one_letter_code
_entity_poly.pdbx_strand_id
1 'polypeptide(L)'
;AGRDDLDAVGALPVMLPQEGTSIPLGAVASFGFSEGLNQVSRDNGQRRVVVQANVRGNDLGSFIAEAQSKVAAQVQLPPGSAIEWGGQFENLQAASRRLSLVIPIVFAAIFGILFVALRGFRPAIAVYSAIPLGLAGGVFALALWGLPFSVSAAVGFIVLAGVGVLNGLVVMTAINQRIEAGLSVAQSIVEGSLERFRAVLMTGIVPALGFVPMALSSGAGAEVQR
;
A
#
# COMPACT_ATOMS: atom_id res chain seq x y z
N ALA A 1 30.15 -14.73 -34.02
CA ALA A 1 30.01 -16.00 -34.78
C ALA A 1 31.25 -16.85 -34.52
N GLY A 2 31.11 -18.05 -33.99
CA GLY A 2 32.21 -18.99 -33.80
C GLY A 2 32.58 -19.42 -32.38
N ARG A 3 31.99 -18.77 -31.34
CA ARG A 3 32.22 -19.19 -29.93
C ARG A 3 31.30 -20.34 -29.48
N ASP A 4 30.24 -20.58 -30.23
CA ASP A 4 29.24 -21.61 -29.96
C ASP A 4 29.54 -22.94 -30.66
N ASP A 5 30.62 -22.97 -31.48
CA ASP A 5 31.09 -24.16 -32.20
C ASP A 5 32.41 -24.61 -31.59
N LEU A 6 32.37 -25.73 -30.84
CA LEU A 6 33.54 -26.32 -30.18
C LEU A 6 34.58 -26.81 -31.18
N ASP A 7 34.15 -27.29 -32.36
CA ASP A 7 35.04 -27.76 -33.39
C ASP A 7 35.83 -26.59 -34.03
N ALA A 8 35.15 -25.45 -34.25
CA ALA A 8 35.79 -24.22 -34.72
C ALA A 8 36.81 -23.67 -33.69
N VAL A 9 36.48 -23.73 -32.40
CA VAL A 9 37.40 -23.33 -31.32
C VAL A 9 38.60 -24.28 -31.24
N GLY A 10 38.38 -25.60 -31.41
CA GLY A 10 39.43 -26.62 -31.43
C GLY A 10 40.39 -26.48 -32.61
N ALA A 11 39.93 -25.96 -33.74
CA ALA A 11 40.73 -25.72 -34.92
C ALA A 11 41.62 -24.46 -34.87
N LEU A 12 41.49 -23.61 -33.85
CA LEU A 12 42.31 -22.39 -33.72
C LEU A 12 43.81 -22.74 -33.64
N PRO A 13 44.68 -22.10 -34.47
CA PRO A 13 46.10 -22.38 -34.43
C PRO A 13 46.79 -21.76 -33.22
N VAL A 14 47.51 -22.56 -32.48
CA VAL A 14 48.39 -22.12 -31.37
C VAL A 14 49.83 -22.14 -31.90
N MET A 15 50.48 -20.98 -31.86
CA MET A 15 51.87 -20.83 -32.27
C MET A 15 52.80 -21.47 -31.23
N LEU A 16 53.68 -22.33 -31.66
CA LEU A 16 54.72 -22.89 -30.81
C LEU A 16 55.93 -21.93 -30.74
N PRO A 17 56.77 -22.04 -29.70
CA PRO A 17 57.99 -21.24 -29.56
C PRO A 17 58.99 -21.44 -30.69
N GLN A 18 58.86 -22.51 -31.44
CA GLN A 18 59.68 -22.82 -32.68
C GLN A 18 59.05 -22.06 -33.86
N GLU A 19 59.87 -21.29 -34.56
CA GLU A 19 59.44 -20.47 -35.71
C GLU A 19 58.69 -21.27 -36.78
N GLY A 20 57.45 -20.72 -37.08
CA GLY A 20 56.66 -21.23 -38.20
C GLY A 20 55.82 -22.49 -37.94
N THR A 21 55.84 -23.05 -36.73
CA THR A 21 55.04 -24.24 -36.40
C THR A 21 53.82 -23.88 -35.59
N SER A 22 52.60 -24.25 -36.03
CA SER A 22 51.35 -24.12 -35.29
C SER A 22 50.66 -25.49 -35.16
N ILE A 23 50.02 -25.72 -34.05
CA ILE A 23 49.16 -26.89 -33.80
C ILE A 23 47.74 -26.44 -33.47
N PRO A 24 46.70 -27.21 -33.81
CA PRO A 24 45.34 -26.86 -33.42
C PRO A 24 45.20 -26.91 -31.91
N LEU A 25 44.42 -25.95 -31.34
CA LEU A 25 44.18 -25.83 -29.92
C LEU A 25 43.57 -27.10 -29.31
N GLY A 26 42.76 -27.84 -30.09
CA GLY A 26 42.20 -29.14 -29.70
C GLY A 26 43.20 -30.26 -29.47
N ALA A 27 44.49 -30.12 -29.95
CA ALA A 27 45.55 -31.07 -29.66
C ALA A 27 46.15 -30.90 -28.25
N VAL A 28 46.01 -29.75 -27.64
CA VAL A 28 46.59 -29.38 -26.31
C VAL A 28 45.57 -29.08 -25.25
N ALA A 29 44.26 -28.93 -25.61
CA ALA A 29 43.18 -28.62 -24.68
C ALA A 29 41.89 -29.36 -25.07
N SER A 30 41.10 -29.75 -24.07
CA SER A 30 39.74 -30.25 -24.26
C SER A 30 38.73 -29.14 -23.98
N PHE A 31 37.69 -29.06 -24.80
CA PHE A 31 36.65 -28.05 -24.69
C PHE A 31 35.32 -28.69 -24.29
N GLY A 32 34.55 -28.01 -23.50
CA GLY A 32 33.21 -28.41 -23.16
C GLY A 32 32.36 -27.21 -22.81
N PHE A 33 31.05 -27.32 -23.02
CA PHE A 33 30.09 -26.35 -22.51
C PHE A 33 29.94 -26.56 -21.02
N SER A 34 30.00 -25.47 -20.29
CA SER A 34 29.67 -25.42 -18.86
C SER A 34 28.59 -24.39 -18.62
N GLU A 35 27.55 -24.77 -17.89
CA GLU A 35 26.56 -23.83 -17.44
C GLU A 35 27.21 -22.85 -16.47
N GLY A 36 27.19 -21.57 -16.84
CA GLY A 36 27.71 -20.47 -16.04
C GLY A 36 26.63 -19.44 -15.77
N LEU A 37 26.88 -18.59 -14.79
CA LEU A 37 25.99 -17.48 -14.50
C LEU A 37 26.05 -16.47 -15.66
N ASN A 38 24.93 -16.30 -16.36
CA ASN A 38 24.81 -15.35 -17.47
C ASN A 38 25.04 -13.89 -17.04
N GLN A 39 24.66 -13.57 -15.80
CA GLN A 39 24.81 -12.23 -15.25
C GLN A 39 25.09 -12.31 -13.75
N VAL A 40 26.12 -11.58 -13.30
CA VAL A 40 26.40 -11.38 -11.89
C VAL A 40 26.00 -9.94 -11.52
N SER A 41 24.85 -9.78 -10.90
CA SER A 41 24.42 -8.48 -10.38
C SER A 41 25.18 -8.14 -9.11
N ARG A 42 25.54 -6.86 -8.96
CA ARG A 42 26.21 -6.34 -7.75
C ARG A 42 25.45 -5.12 -7.23
N ASP A 43 25.40 -5.02 -5.92
CA ASP A 43 24.91 -3.85 -5.20
C ASP A 43 25.93 -3.45 -4.15
N ASN A 44 26.30 -2.16 -4.11
CA ASN A 44 27.35 -1.65 -3.24
C ASN A 44 28.67 -2.50 -3.27
N GLY A 45 29.04 -3.03 -4.45
CA GLY A 45 30.21 -3.88 -4.63
C GLY A 45 30.02 -5.36 -4.24
N GLN A 46 28.94 -5.72 -3.55
CA GLN A 46 28.62 -7.11 -3.17
C GLN A 46 27.78 -7.80 -4.25
N ARG A 47 28.00 -9.11 -4.43
CA ARG A 47 27.17 -9.91 -5.33
C ARG A 47 25.78 -10.04 -4.74
N ARG A 48 24.75 -9.86 -5.59
CA ARG A 48 23.35 -10.10 -5.20
C ARG A 48 22.68 -11.11 -6.12
N VAL A 49 21.80 -11.88 -5.54
CA VAL A 49 20.82 -12.73 -6.24
C VAL A 49 19.44 -12.19 -5.92
N VAL A 50 18.62 -11.97 -6.93
CA VAL A 50 17.25 -11.49 -6.78
C VAL A 50 16.29 -12.65 -6.95
N VAL A 51 15.51 -12.94 -5.90
CA VAL A 51 14.41 -13.89 -5.95
C VAL A 51 13.12 -13.08 -6.03
N GLN A 52 12.35 -13.25 -7.10
CA GLN A 52 11.11 -12.53 -7.33
C GLN A 52 9.93 -13.47 -7.26
N ALA A 53 8.86 -13.03 -6.61
CA ALA A 53 7.59 -13.76 -6.54
C ALA A 53 6.43 -12.77 -6.68
N ASN A 54 5.38 -13.17 -7.39
CA ASN A 54 4.12 -12.45 -7.44
C ASN A 54 3.13 -13.08 -6.46
N VAL A 55 2.66 -12.28 -5.50
CA VAL A 55 1.65 -12.72 -4.55
C VAL A 55 0.28 -12.63 -5.21
N ARG A 56 -0.49 -13.73 -5.17
CA ARG A 56 -1.88 -13.77 -5.66
C ARG A 56 -2.78 -14.35 -4.59
N GLY A 57 -3.91 -13.70 -4.33
CA GLY A 57 -4.94 -14.20 -3.43
C GLY A 57 -4.68 -14.00 -1.93
N ASN A 58 -3.52 -13.48 -1.53
CA ASN A 58 -3.17 -13.17 -0.14
C ASN A 58 -2.73 -11.72 0.01
N ASP A 59 -2.89 -11.17 1.21
CA ASP A 59 -2.32 -9.87 1.56
C ASP A 59 -0.79 -9.92 1.51
N LEU A 60 -0.19 -8.90 0.87
CA LEU A 60 1.25 -8.80 0.71
C LEU A 60 2.00 -8.77 2.05
N GLY A 61 1.45 -8.06 3.05
CA GLY A 61 2.07 -7.94 4.37
C GLY A 61 2.13 -9.28 5.11
N SER A 62 1.02 -10.02 5.14
CA SER A 62 0.93 -11.33 5.77
C SER A 62 1.80 -12.37 5.07
N PHE A 63 1.83 -12.35 3.73
CA PHE A 63 2.70 -13.22 2.93
C PHE A 63 4.19 -13.00 3.24
N ILE A 64 4.63 -11.74 3.29
CA ILE A 64 6.04 -11.42 3.59
C ILE A 64 6.39 -11.80 5.04
N ALA A 65 5.49 -11.57 6.00
CA ALA A 65 5.73 -11.97 7.39
C ALA A 65 5.90 -13.50 7.53
N GLU A 66 5.07 -14.28 6.82
CA GLU A 66 5.19 -15.74 6.76
C GLU A 66 6.48 -16.16 6.06
N ALA A 67 6.82 -15.54 4.93
CA ALA A 67 8.04 -15.83 4.18
C ALA A 67 9.29 -15.51 5.02
N GLN A 68 9.33 -14.38 5.72
CA GLN A 68 10.41 -14.03 6.63
C GLN A 68 10.60 -15.07 7.73
N SER A 69 9.51 -15.51 8.34
CA SER A 69 9.54 -16.54 9.39
C SER A 69 10.06 -17.88 8.86
N LYS A 70 9.58 -18.32 7.69
CA LYS A 70 10.02 -19.58 7.07
C LYS A 70 11.48 -19.53 6.64
N VAL A 71 11.90 -18.44 6.02
CA VAL A 71 13.29 -18.27 5.57
C VAL A 71 14.24 -18.23 6.78
N ALA A 72 13.89 -17.52 7.85
CA ALA A 72 14.70 -17.46 9.06
C ALA A 72 14.84 -18.84 9.73
N ALA A 73 13.80 -19.70 9.63
CA ALA A 73 13.82 -21.03 10.23
C ALA A 73 14.53 -22.10 9.37
N GLN A 74 14.50 -21.95 8.04
CA GLN A 74 14.91 -23.02 7.11
C GLN A 74 16.18 -22.73 6.33
N VAL A 75 16.58 -21.45 6.20
CA VAL A 75 17.72 -21.04 5.38
C VAL A 75 18.89 -20.62 6.26
N GLN A 76 19.98 -21.38 6.15
CA GLN A 76 21.25 -21.01 6.77
C GLN A 76 22.06 -20.16 5.78
N LEU A 77 22.24 -18.90 6.10
CA LEU A 77 23.03 -18.00 5.25
C LEU A 77 24.52 -18.21 5.48
N PRO A 78 25.32 -18.19 4.39
CA PRO A 78 26.78 -18.16 4.51
C PRO A 78 27.23 -16.90 5.29
N PRO A 79 28.36 -16.97 6.01
CA PRO A 79 28.91 -15.80 6.70
C PRO A 79 29.12 -14.62 5.75
N GLY A 80 28.66 -13.43 6.13
CA GLY A 80 28.75 -12.22 5.31
C GLY A 80 27.62 -12.03 4.30
N SER A 81 26.62 -12.95 4.25
CA SER A 81 25.41 -12.79 3.45
C SER A 81 24.28 -12.16 4.26
N ALA A 82 23.49 -11.31 3.62
CA ALA A 82 22.29 -10.71 4.19
C ALA A 82 21.10 -10.86 3.23
N ILE A 83 19.89 -10.95 3.79
CA ILE A 83 18.65 -10.92 3.01
C ILE A 83 18.04 -9.55 3.18
N GLU A 84 17.71 -8.93 2.05
CA GLU A 84 16.98 -7.67 1.98
C GLU A 84 15.63 -7.90 1.31
N TRP A 85 14.58 -7.41 1.95
CA TRP A 85 13.21 -7.54 1.46
C TRP A 85 12.79 -6.23 0.80
N GLY A 86 12.69 -6.24 -0.52
CA GLY A 86 12.43 -5.05 -1.33
C GLY A 86 11.15 -5.13 -2.15
N GLY A 87 11.01 -4.19 -3.10
CA GLY A 87 9.90 -4.12 -4.03
C GLY A 87 8.65 -3.47 -3.42
N GLN A 88 7.46 -3.99 -3.75
CA GLN A 88 6.19 -3.43 -3.27
C GLN A 88 6.06 -3.43 -1.74
N PHE A 89 6.71 -4.37 -1.04
CA PHE A 89 6.71 -4.44 0.41
C PHE A 89 7.38 -3.23 1.06
N GLU A 90 8.49 -2.76 0.52
CA GLU A 90 9.18 -1.57 1.01
C GLU A 90 8.29 -0.32 0.88
N ASN A 91 7.61 -0.17 -0.27
CA ASN A 91 6.65 0.90 -0.49
C ASN A 91 5.46 0.82 0.49
N LEU A 92 4.94 -0.38 0.75
CA LEU A 92 3.86 -0.61 1.71
C LEU A 92 4.30 -0.25 3.13
N GLN A 93 5.49 -0.64 3.53
CA GLN A 93 6.05 -0.32 4.85
C GLN A 93 6.29 1.19 5.02
N ALA A 94 6.84 1.84 3.99
CA ALA A 94 7.04 3.29 3.99
C ALA A 94 5.71 4.04 4.04
N ALA A 95 4.70 3.61 3.29
CA ALA A 95 3.35 4.19 3.31
C ALA A 95 2.67 3.99 4.67
N SER A 96 2.73 2.79 5.24
CA SER A 96 2.18 2.48 6.57
C SER A 96 2.81 3.35 7.66
N ARG A 97 4.14 3.51 7.64
CA ARG A 97 4.85 4.38 8.59
C ARG A 97 4.44 5.85 8.44
N ARG A 98 4.28 6.34 7.21
CA ARG A 98 3.79 7.72 6.98
C ARG A 98 2.36 7.89 7.45
N LEU A 99 1.48 6.94 7.17
CA LEU A 99 0.08 6.98 7.59
C LEU A 99 -0.05 6.95 9.11
N SER A 100 0.74 6.16 9.83
CA SER A 100 0.71 6.11 11.29
C SER A 100 1.03 7.45 11.96
N LEU A 101 1.80 8.32 11.28
CA LEU A 101 2.07 9.68 11.74
C LEU A 101 1.01 10.67 11.26
N VAL A 102 0.57 10.56 10.00
CA VAL A 102 -0.36 11.52 9.38
C VAL A 102 -1.77 11.38 9.97
N ILE A 103 -2.24 10.16 10.21
CA ILE A 103 -3.60 9.92 10.72
C ILE A 103 -3.85 10.67 12.05
N PRO A 104 -3.04 10.54 13.11
CA PRO A 104 -3.26 11.29 14.35
C PRO A 104 -3.24 12.80 14.16
N ILE A 105 -2.32 13.30 13.30
CA ILE A 105 -2.22 14.74 13.01
C ILE A 105 -3.50 15.23 12.34
N VAL A 106 -4.02 14.52 11.35
CA VAL A 106 -5.26 14.86 10.66
C VAL A 106 -6.45 14.87 11.63
N PHE A 107 -6.57 13.83 12.46
CA PHE A 107 -7.64 13.77 13.46
C PHE A 107 -7.56 14.91 14.50
N ALA A 108 -6.36 15.26 14.95
CA ALA A 108 -6.15 16.39 15.83
C ALA A 108 -6.48 17.72 15.14
N ALA A 109 -6.11 17.89 13.88
CA ALA A 109 -6.45 19.07 13.08
C ALA A 109 -7.97 19.20 12.87
N ILE A 110 -8.66 18.10 12.54
CA ILE A 110 -10.13 18.06 12.42
C ILE A 110 -10.78 18.52 13.73
N PHE A 111 -10.32 17.99 14.86
CA PHE A 111 -10.83 18.40 16.17
C PHE A 111 -10.59 19.88 16.44
N GLY A 112 -9.39 20.40 16.15
CA GLY A 112 -9.05 21.81 16.28
C GLY A 112 -9.96 22.72 15.43
N ILE A 113 -10.21 22.35 14.18
CA ILE A 113 -11.11 23.09 13.29
C ILE A 113 -12.54 23.07 13.83
N LEU A 114 -13.05 21.92 14.29
CA LEU A 114 -14.37 21.80 14.90
C LEU A 114 -14.51 22.67 16.15
N PHE A 115 -13.48 22.67 16.99
CA PHE A 115 -13.47 23.48 18.21
C PHE A 115 -13.57 24.98 17.89
N VAL A 116 -12.83 25.45 16.90
CA VAL A 116 -12.88 26.86 16.46
C VAL A 116 -14.22 27.18 15.79
N ALA A 117 -14.71 26.33 14.90
CA ALA A 117 -15.93 26.55 14.13
C ALA A 117 -17.18 26.56 15.02
N LEU A 118 -17.25 25.64 15.98
CA LEU A 118 -18.42 25.52 16.88
C LEU A 118 -18.31 26.36 18.18
N ARG A 119 -17.21 27.07 18.36
CA ARG A 119 -16.95 27.94 19.50
C ARG A 119 -17.20 27.29 20.87
N GLY A 120 -17.00 25.96 20.96
CA GLY A 120 -17.23 25.23 22.19
C GLY A 120 -16.75 23.79 22.16
N PHE A 121 -16.29 23.31 23.31
CA PHE A 121 -15.75 21.96 23.44
C PHE A 121 -16.85 20.87 23.35
N ARG A 122 -18.02 21.12 23.98
CA ARG A 122 -19.12 20.16 23.96
C ARG A 122 -19.68 19.88 22.57
N PRO A 123 -20.03 20.92 21.75
CA PRO A 123 -20.51 20.67 20.39
C PRO A 123 -19.41 20.07 19.48
N ALA A 124 -18.15 20.45 19.70
CA ALA A 124 -17.02 19.85 18.94
C ALA A 124 -16.89 18.34 19.22
N ILE A 125 -16.94 17.91 20.50
CA ILE A 125 -16.92 16.48 20.84
C ILE A 125 -18.15 15.76 20.28
N ALA A 126 -19.34 16.35 20.34
CA ALA A 126 -20.54 15.72 19.82
C ALA A 126 -20.41 15.41 18.32
N VAL A 127 -19.90 16.35 17.52
CA VAL A 127 -19.64 16.12 16.09
C VAL A 127 -18.49 15.14 15.90
N TYR A 128 -17.42 15.26 16.65
CA TYR A 128 -16.26 14.38 16.57
C TYR A 128 -16.59 12.92 16.90
N SER A 129 -17.52 12.67 17.81
CA SER A 129 -17.99 11.33 18.17
C SER A 129 -18.73 10.60 17.03
N ALA A 130 -19.14 11.31 15.98
CA ALA A 130 -19.70 10.68 14.78
C ALA A 130 -18.61 9.93 13.96
N ILE A 131 -17.32 10.28 14.11
CA ILE A 131 -16.22 9.63 13.40
C ILE A 131 -16.14 8.13 13.72
N PRO A 132 -16.04 7.69 14.99
CA PRO A 132 -15.99 6.27 15.30
C PRO A 132 -17.19 5.49 14.77
N LEU A 133 -18.38 6.07 14.78
CA LEU A 133 -19.59 5.46 14.22
C LEU A 133 -19.49 5.27 12.71
N GLY A 134 -19.01 6.27 11.99
CA GLY A 134 -18.76 6.19 10.54
C GLY A 134 -17.68 5.16 10.21
N LEU A 135 -16.58 5.16 10.96
CA LEU A 135 -15.48 4.21 10.77
C LEU A 135 -15.92 2.76 11.04
N ALA A 136 -16.80 2.53 12.02
CA ALA A 136 -17.37 1.22 12.29
C ALA A 136 -18.07 0.66 11.05
N GLY A 137 -18.84 1.47 10.33
CA GLY A 137 -19.46 1.06 9.05
C GLY A 137 -18.44 0.61 8.01
N GLY A 138 -17.32 1.32 7.89
CA GLY A 138 -16.21 0.93 7.00
C GLY A 138 -15.55 -0.38 7.39
N VAL A 139 -15.33 -0.60 8.69
CA VAL A 139 -14.77 -1.87 9.21
C VAL A 139 -15.72 -3.03 8.93
N PHE A 140 -17.02 -2.86 9.16
CA PHE A 140 -18.02 -3.88 8.81
C PHE A 140 -18.06 -4.18 7.31
N ALA A 141 -17.94 -3.16 6.46
CA ALA A 141 -17.88 -3.35 5.02
C ALA A 141 -16.65 -4.19 4.62
N LEU A 142 -15.45 -3.86 5.11
CA LEU A 142 -14.23 -4.65 4.85
C LEU A 142 -14.39 -6.10 5.33
N ALA A 143 -14.96 -6.31 6.52
CA ALA A 143 -15.18 -7.65 7.08
C ALA A 143 -16.18 -8.48 6.25
N LEU A 144 -17.27 -7.87 5.77
CA LEU A 144 -18.26 -8.53 4.93
C LEU A 144 -17.71 -8.97 3.57
N TRP A 145 -16.82 -8.15 2.99
CA TRP A 145 -16.17 -8.48 1.72
C TRP A 145 -14.90 -9.33 1.87
N GLY A 146 -14.46 -9.60 3.10
CA GLY A 146 -13.22 -10.35 3.37
C GLY A 146 -11.96 -9.62 2.86
N LEU A 147 -11.99 -8.29 2.76
CA LEU A 147 -10.87 -7.50 2.28
C LEU A 147 -9.92 -7.15 3.43
N PRO A 148 -8.61 -7.30 3.25
CA PRO A 148 -7.62 -6.90 4.25
C PRO A 148 -7.57 -5.37 4.39
N PHE A 149 -7.14 -4.91 5.57
CA PHE A 149 -6.90 -3.48 5.79
C PHE A 149 -5.67 -3.04 4.99
N SER A 150 -5.89 -2.34 3.88
CA SER A 150 -4.87 -1.85 2.96
C SER A 150 -4.60 -0.36 3.15
N VAL A 151 -3.54 0.16 2.50
CA VAL A 151 -3.26 1.60 2.42
C VAL A 151 -4.42 2.35 1.77
N SER A 152 -5.04 1.76 0.74
CA SER A 152 -6.23 2.32 0.07
C SER A 152 -7.41 2.43 1.04
N ALA A 153 -7.65 1.38 1.84
CA ALA A 153 -8.68 1.40 2.87
C ALA A 153 -8.42 2.50 3.91
N ALA A 154 -7.16 2.68 4.37
CA ALA A 154 -6.80 3.74 5.30
C ALA A 154 -7.11 5.13 4.76
N VAL A 155 -6.83 5.41 3.48
CA VAL A 155 -7.20 6.65 2.81
C VAL A 155 -8.72 6.80 2.75
N GLY A 156 -9.46 5.73 2.43
CA GLY A 156 -10.92 5.71 2.44
C GLY A 156 -11.49 6.06 3.81
N PHE A 157 -10.92 5.56 4.89
CA PHE A 157 -11.31 5.90 6.27
C PHE A 157 -11.10 7.38 6.59
N ILE A 158 -10.00 8.00 6.12
CA ILE A 158 -9.76 9.43 6.30
C ILE A 158 -10.84 10.25 5.58
N VAL A 159 -11.17 9.89 4.34
CA VAL A 159 -12.22 10.56 3.56
C VAL A 159 -13.58 10.40 4.24
N LEU A 160 -13.92 9.20 4.71
CA LEU A 160 -15.16 8.90 5.41
C LEU A 160 -15.30 9.74 6.70
N ALA A 161 -14.20 9.84 7.47
CA ALA A 161 -14.16 10.69 8.65
C ALA A 161 -14.40 12.17 8.30
N GLY A 162 -13.76 12.67 7.24
CA GLY A 162 -13.94 14.05 6.78
C GLY A 162 -15.36 14.36 6.35
N VAL A 163 -16.00 13.50 5.58
CA VAL A 163 -17.42 13.65 5.16
C VAL A 163 -18.36 13.58 6.36
N GLY A 164 -18.12 12.65 7.29
CA GLY A 164 -18.92 12.52 8.52
C GLY A 164 -18.87 13.77 9.38
N VAL A 165 -17.67 14.33 9.55
CA VAL A 165 -17.46 15.59 10.30
C VAL A 165 -18.14 16.78 9.62
N LEU A 166 -18.00 16.89 8.28
CA LEU A 166 -18.64 17.96 7.53
C LEU A 166 -20.17 17.94 7.71
N ASN A 167 -20.77 16.77 7.57
CA ASN A 167 -22.20 16.58 7.80
C ASN A 167 -22.61 16.92 9.24
N GLY A 168 -21.84 16.47 10.22
CA GLY A 168 -22.08 16.79 11.64
C GLY A 168 -21.95 18.28 11.94
N LEU A 169 -20.96 18.96 11.32
CA LEU A 169 -20.78 20.41 11.46
C LEU A 169 -21.99 21.20 10.94
N VAL A 170 -22.49 20.81 9.75
CA VAL A 170 -23.67 21.48 9.15
C VAL A 170 -24.90 21.35 10.02
N VAL A 171 -25.16 20.17 10.58
CA VAL A 171 -26.29 19.93 11.48
C VAL A 171 -26.09 20.70 12.79
N MET A 172 -24.92 20.60 13.41
CA MET A 172 -24.64 21.27 14.69
C MET A 172 -24.71 22.78 14.58
N THR A 173 -24.26 23.34 13.45
CA THR A 173 -24.39 24.81 13.21
C THR A 173 -25.85 25.23 13.13
N ALA A 174 -26.71 24.46 12.46
CA ALA A 174 -28.16 24.77 12.43
C ALA A 174 -28.82 24.67 13.80
N ILE A 175 -28.44 23.67 14.60
CA ILE A 175 -28.92 23.53 16.00
C ILE A 175 -28.48 24.72 16.83
N ASN A 176 -27.22 25.13 16.78
CA ASN A 176 -26.70 26.27 17.53
C ASN A 176 -27.38 27.58 17.15
N GLN A 177 -27.62 27.82 15.86
CA GLN A 177 -28.36 29.01 15.39
C GLN A 177 -29.77 29.10 15.98
N ARG A 178 -30.46 27.95 16.15
CA ARG A 178 -31.79 27.91 16.74
C ARG A 178 -31.78 28.11 18.25
N ILE A 179 -30.76 27.61 18.94
CA ILE A 179 -30.54 27.89 20.37
C ILE A 179 -30.27 29.38 20.57
N GLU A 180 -29.45 29.99 19.72
CA GLU A 180 -29.17 31.43 19.76
C GLU A 180 -30.43 32.30 19.47
N ALA A 181 -31.34 31.75 18.63
CA ALA A 181 -32.65 32.38 18.37
C ALA A 181 -33.67 32.25 19.54
N GLY A 182 -33.27 31.58 20.64
CA GLY A 182 -34.07 31.47 21.85
C GLY A 182 -34.99 30.25 21.96
N LEU A 183 -34.85 29.25 21.04
CA LEU A 183 -35.57 27.98 21.14
C LEU A 183 -34.98 27.10 22.24
N SER A 184 -35.83 26.24 22.81
CA SER A 184 -35.34 25.23 23.76
C SER A 184 -34.36 24.25 23.04
N VAL A 185 -33.43 23.69 23.81
CA VAL A 185 -32.42 22.74 23.26
C VAL A 185 -33.08 21.56 22.51
N ALA A 186 -34.15 21.01 23.10
CA ALA A 186 -34.86 19.88 22.49
C ALA A 186 -35.49 20.24 21.14
N GLN A 187 -36.14 21.40 21.05
CA GLN A 187 -36.73 21.89 19.80
C GLN A 187 -35.65 22.22 18.78
N SER A 188 -34.57 22.88 19.20
CA SER A 188 -33.43 23.20 18.32
C SER A 188 -32.79 21.97 17.68
N ILE A 189 -32.67 20.89 18.45
CA ILE A 189 -32.15 19.61 17.91
C ILE A 189 -33.09 19.07 16.85
N VAL A 190 -34.36 18.95 17.11
CA VAL A 190 -35.33 18.39 16.16
C VAL A 190 -35.42 19.24 14.89
N GLU A 191 -35.67 20.54 15.06
CA GLU A 191 -35.87 21.42 13.92
C GLU A 191 -34.58 21.65 13.12
N GLY A 192 -33.42 21.84 13.81
CA GLY A 192 -32.14 22.00 13.14
C GLY A 192 -31.72 20.75 12.36
N SER A 193 -32.00 19.56 12.90
CA SER A 193 -31.73 18.30 12.21
C SER A 193 -32.64 18.11 11.01
N LEU A 194 -33.94 18.40 11.12
CA LEU A 194 -34.89 18.30 10.01
C LEU A 194 -34.58 19.28 8.88
N GLU A 195 -34.17 20.51 9.21
CA GLU A 195 -33.79 21.50 8.21
C GLU A 195 -32.62 21.03 7.34
N ARG A 196 -31.61 20.39 7.93
CA ARG A 196 -30.41 19.92 7.23
C ARG A 196 -30.49 18.50 6.76
N PHE A 197 -31.52 17.75 7.13
CA PHE A 197 -31.67 16.33 6.80
C PHE A 197 -31.49 16.03 5.33
N ARG A 198 -32.16 16.79 4.45
CA ARG A 198 -32.08 16.60 3.01
C ARG A 198 -30.66 16.82 2.45
N ALA A 199 -29.98 17.87 2.93
CA ALA A 199 -28.62 18.18 2.50
C ALA A 199 -27.63 17.07 2.94
N VAL A 200 -27.72 16.65 4.20
CA VAL A 200 -26.87 15.58 4.76
C VAL A 200 -27.11 14.24 4.06
N LEU A 201 -28.38 13.92 3.79
CA LEU A 201 -28.73 12.70 3.06
C LEU A 201 -28.11 12.69 1.66
N MET A 202 -28.18 13.81 0.93
CA MET A 202 -27.61 13.92 -0.41
C MET A 202 -26.08 13.88 -0.40
N THR A 203 -25.44 14.52 0.56
CA THR A 203 -23.97 14.47 0.70
C THR A 203 -23.45 13.08 1.11
N GLY A 204 -24.29 12.22 1.67
CA GLY A 204 -23.98 10.83 1.95
C GLY A 204 -24.25 9.90 0.75
N ILE A 205 -25.42 10.01 0.13
CA ILE A 205 -25.85 9.10 -0.95
C ILE A 205 -25.08 9.36 -2.24
N VAL A 206 -24.86 10.62 -2.63
CA VAL A 206 -24.22 10.91 -3.93
C VAL A 206 -22.80 10.36 -4.03
N PRO A 207 -21.90 10.57 -3.05
CA PRO A 207 -20.59 9.92 -3.09
C PRO A 207 -20.68 8.40 -3.01
N ALA A 208 -21.58 7.85 -2.17
CA ALA A 208 -21.76 6.42 -2.04
C ALA A 208 -22.10 5.79 -3.40
N LEU A 209 -23.07 6.36 -4.14
CA LEU A 209 -23.42 5.89 -5.48
C LEU A 209 -22.26 6.09 -6.48
N GLY A 210 -21.49 7.18 -6.36
CA GLY A 210 -20.32 7.44 -7.19
C GLY A 210 -19.22 6.40 -7.05
N PHE A 211 -19.04 5.84 -5.85
CA PHE A 211 -18.04 4.80 -5.58
C PHE A 211 -18.48 3.37 -5.90
N VAL A 212 -19.79 3.12 -6.11
CA VAL A 212 -20.31 1.78 -6.47
C VAL A 212 -19.59 1.19 -7.68
N PRO A 213 -19.38 1.90 -8.81
CA PRO A 213 -18.69 1.33 -9.96
C PRO A 213 -17.24 0.91 -9.63
N MET A 214 -16.54 1.69 -8.77
CA MET A 214 -15.19 1.36 -8.33
C MET A 214 -15.19 0.12 -7.42
N ALA A 215 -16.13 0.03 -6.49
CA ALA A 215 -16.27 -1.11 -5.58
C ALA A 215 -16.58 -2.42 -6.30
N LEU A 216 -17.29 -2.36 -7.43
CA LEU A 216 -17.65 -3.51 -8.26
C LEU A 216 -16.65 -3.82 -9.39
N SER A 217 -15.61 -3.00 -9.52
CA SER A 217 -14.57 -3.17 -10.54
C SER A 217 -13.81 -4.49 -10.34
N SER A 218 -13.60 -5.24 -11.45
CA SER A 218 -12.87 -6.51 -11.47
C SER A 218 -11.71 -6.53 -12.47
N GLY A 219 -11.34 -5.36 -13.03
CA GLY A 219 -10.26 -5.22 -14.01
C GLY A 219 -8.86 -5.19 -13.39
N ALA A 220 -7.84 -5.11 -14.24
CA ALA A 220 -6.46 -4.90 -13.81
C ALA A 220 -6.35 -3.56 -13.05
N GLY A 221 -5.81 -3.60 -11.82
CA GLY A 221 -5.75 -2.44 -10.92
C GLY A 221 -6.95 -2.28 -9.98
N ALA A 222 -7.96 -3.16 -10.04
CA ALA A 222 -9.10 -3.15 -9.13
C ALA A 222 -8.69 -3.31 -7.65
N GLU A 223 -7.56 -3.99 -7.39
CA GLU A 223 -7.00 -4.18 -6.05
C GLU A 223 -6.59 -2.86 -5.36
N VAL A 224 -6.29 -1.82 -6.14
CA VAL A 224 -5.94 -0.48 -5.65
C VAL A 224 -7.18 0.41 -5.51
N GLN A 225 -8.25 0.10 -6.23
CA GLN A 225 -9.49 0.90 -6.27
C GLN A 225 -10.55 0.43 -5.29
N ARG A 226 -10.52 -0.83 -4.92
CA ARG A 226 -11.35 -1.43 -3.87
C ARG A 226 -10.76 -1.15 -2.50
#